data_d52c489d95674cc9744c809ec7d1c44b
#
_entry.id   d52c489d95674cc9744c809ec7d1c44b
#
_cell.length_a   1.000
_cell.length_b   1.000
_cell.length_c   1.000
_cell.angle_alpha   90.00
_cell.angle_beta   90.00
_cell.angle_gamma   90.00
#
_symmetry.space_group_name_H-M   'P 1'
#
loop_
_entity.id
_entity.type
_entity.pdbx_description
1 polymer ?
#
loop_
_entity_poly.entity_id
_entity_poly.type
_entity_poly.pdbx_seq_one_letter_code
_entity_poly.pdbx_strand_id
1 'polypeptide(L)'
;NITRAEFAAIASRFMSSGYDVEEDLFTDIANHWARENINDAAMTKWINGYPDGTFLPDKAITRAEAVTLVNNVLQRKPDADHLLDSMIKWPDNMDTSAWYYEAIQEATNSHDYDLFDGAAYETWTSLLENRDWAALEKDWVNAHRTGGEVM
;
A
#
# COMPACT_ATOMS: atom_id res chain seq x y z
N ASN A 1 14.37 7.68 -5.14
CA ASN A 1 13.20 7.73 -4.26
C ASN A 1 11.97 8.04 -5.11
N ILE A 2 10.87 7.40 -4.81
CA ILE A 2 9.56 7.71 -5.40
C ILE A 2 8.86 8.78 -4.55
N THR A 3 8.16 9.72 -5.19
CA THR A 3 7.39 10.75 -4.50
C THR A 3 5.98 10.26 -4.15
N ARG A 4 5.31 10.96 -3.23
CA ARG A 4 3.92 10.70 -2.88
C ARG A 4 2.99 10.84 -4.09
N ALA A 5 3.23 11.83 -4.95
CA ALA A 5 2.48 12.05 -6.18
C ALA A 5 2.67 10.93 -7.21
N GLU A 6 3.91 10.48 -7.43
CA GLU A 6 4.20 9.36 -8.32
C GLU A 6 3.51 8.07 -7.84
N PHE A 7 3.52 7.83 -6.54
CA PHE A 7 2.86 6.66 -5.98
C PHE A 7 1.32 6.74 -6.05
N ALA A 8 0.74 7.93 -5.83
CA ALA A 8 -0.68 8.16 -6.04
C ALA A 8 -1.10 7.94 -7.51
N ALA A 9 -0.27 8.39 -8.46
CA ALA A 9 -0.51 8.19 -9.88
C ALA A 9 -0.41 6.70 -10.30
N ILE A 10 0.43 5.91 -9.64
CA ILE A 10 0.45 4.46 -9.84
C ILE A 10 -0.84 3.85 -9.30
N ALA A 11 -1.24 4.21 -8.08
CA ALA A 11 -2.44 3.68 -7.42
C ALA A 11 -3.72 3.98 -8.22
N SER A 12 -3.87 5.20 -8.73
CA SER A 12 -5.07 5.59 -9.49
C SER A 12 -5.30 4.75 -10.75
N ARG A 13 -4.27 4.08 -11.28
CA ARG A 13 -4.39 3.18 -12.45
C ARG A 13 -5.10 1.85 -12.13
N PHE A 14 -5.28 1.52 -10.86
CA PHE A 14 -6.10 0.38 -10.45
C PHE A 14 -7.59 0.72 -10.36
N MET A 15 -7.97 1.97 -10.59
CA MET A 15 -9.35 2.40 -10.60
C MET A 15 -10.01 2.11 -11.96
N SER A 16 -11.29 1.79 -11.92
CA SER A 16 -12.07 1.55 -13.14
C SER A 16 -12.42 2.86 -13.87
N SER A 17 -12.55 3.96 -13.14
CA SER A 17 -12.84 5.31 -13.63
C SER A 17 -12.35 6.35 -12.61
N GLY A 18 -11.93 7.53 -13.09
CA GLY A 18 -11.64 8.66 -12.22
C GLY A 18 -12.90 9.30 -11.63
N TYR A 19 -12.72 10.13 -10.65
CA TYR A 19 -13.77 10.95 -10.06
C TYR A 19 -13.77 12.35 -10.69
N ASP A 20 -14.95 12.89 -10.93
CA ASP A 20 -15.08 14.30 -11.29
C ASP A 20 -15.10 15.11 -9.98
N VAL A 21 -13.97 15.72 -9.66
CA VAL A 21 -13.78 16.48 -8.41
C VAL A 21 -13.78 17.95 -8.75
N GLU A 22 -14.85 18.66 -8.34
CA GLU A 22 -14.99 20.10 -8.60
C GLU A 22 -13.93 20.93 -7.86
N GLU A 23 -13.59 20.55 -6.62
CA GLU A 23 -12.61 21.22 -5.78
C GLU A 23 -11.51 20.27 -5.35
N ASP A 24 -10.27 20.78 -5.29
CA ASP A 24 -9.13 19.99 -4.80
C ASP A 24 -9.30 19.61 -3.34
N LEU A 25 -9.01 18.36 -3.03
CA LEU A 25 -9.05 17.83 -1.67
C LEU A 25 -7.87 18.31 -0.80
N PHE A 26 -6.82 18.84 -1.44
CA PHE A 26 -5.62 19.34 -0.76
C PHE A 26 -5.20 20.70 -1.31
N THR A 27 -4.65 21.53 -0.43
CA THR A 27 -4.37 22.95 -0.73
C THR A 27 -3.14 23.17 -1.62
N ASP A 28 -2.29 22.17 -1.80
CA ASP A 28 -0.98 22.26 -2.43
C ASP A 28 -0.87 21.49 -3.77
N ILE A 29 -1.99 21.06 -4.35
CA ILE A 29 -1.97 20.23 -5.56
C ILE A 29 -2.52 20.95 -6.82
N ALA A 30 -3.08 22.16 -6.70
CA ALA A 30 -3.84 22.84 -7.75
C ALA A 30 -3.11 22.95 -9.10
N ASN A 31 -1.79 23.15 -9.07
CA ASN A 31 -0.96 23.25 -10.29
C ASN A 31 -0.02 22.05 -10.46
N HIS A 32 -0.24 20.97 -9.73
CA HIS A 32 0.64 19.81 -9.78
C HIS A 32 0.20 18.85 -10.90
N TRP A 33 1.15 18.25 -11.61
CA TRP A 33 0.88 17.33 -12.74
C TRP A 33 0.02 16.12 -12.36
N ALA A 34 0.10 15.65 -11.09
CA ALA A 34 -0.66 14.52 -10.59
C ALA A 34 -1.96 14.94 -9.87
N ARG A 35 -2.44 16.18 -10.02
CA ARG A 35 -3.62 16.71 -9.34
C ARG A 35 -4.81 15.76 -9.39
N GLU A 36 -5.18 15.31 -10.58
CA GLU A 36 -6.32 14.40 -10.79
C GLU A 36 -6.09 13.05 -10.11
N ASN A 37 -4.89 12.45 -10.29
CA ASN A 37 -4.57 11.17 -9.69
C ASN A 37 -4.57 11.20 -8.15
N ILE A 38 -4.14 12.33 -7.56
CA ILE A 38 -4.14 12.51 -6.11
C ILE A 38 -5.59 12.63 -5.59
N ASN A 39 -6.41 13.44 -6.26
CA ASN A 39 -7.83 13.57 -5.91
C ASN A 39 -8.54 12.21 -6.03
N ASP A 40 -8.34 11.48 -7.11
CA ASP A 40 -8.89 10.15 -7.34
C ASP A 40 -8.53 9.18 -6.22
N ALA A 41 -7.24 9.06 -5.91
CA ALA A 41 -6.77 8.16 -4.88
C ALA A 41 -7.25 8.56 -3.47
N ALA A 42 -7.48 9.85 -3.23
CA ALA A 42 -8.04 10.33 -1.96
C ALA A 42 -9.55 10.07 -1.86
N MET A 43 -10.30 10.22 -2.96
CA MET A 43 -11.73 9.89 -2.99
C MET A 43 -12.00 8.42 -2.70
N THR A 44 -11.12 7.53 -3.13
CA THR A 44 -11.18 6.09 -2.79
C THR A 44 -10.74 5.79 -1.35
N LYS A 45 -10.22 6.78 -0.62
CA LYS A 45 -9.58 6.62 0.69
C LYS A 45 -8.34 5.72 0.68
N TRP A 46 -7.69 5.59 -0.46
CA TRP A 46 -6.42 4.87 -0.56
C TRP A 46 -5.25 5.66 0.00
N ILE A 47 -5.32 7.00 -0.13
CA ILE A 47 -4.35 7.93 0.43
C ILE A 47 -5.04 8.99 1.31
N ASN A 48 -4.25 9.55 2.22
CA ASN A 48 -4.66 10.68 3.04
C ASN A 48 -3.62 11.80 2.94
N GLY A 49 -4.08 13.04 3.12
CA GLY A 49 -3.21 14.19 3.32
C GLY A 49 -2.76 14.32 4.78
N TYR A 50 -2.13 15.44 5.07
CA TYR A 50 -1.73 15.82 6.41
C TYR A 50 -2.83 16.62 7.12
N PRO A 51 -2.78 16.71 8.46
CA PRO A 51 -3.79 17.45 9.24
C PRO A 51 -3.90 18.95 8.90
N ASP A 52 -2.87 19.52 8.28
CA ASP A 52 -2.85 20.91 7.83
C ASP A 52 -3.53 21.12 6.46
N GLY A 53 -4.09 20.08 5.87
CA GLY A 53 -4.78 20.13 4.58
C GLY A 53 -3.86 20.01 3.37
N THR A 54 -2.57 19.71 3.57
CA THR A 54 -1.61 19.50 2.48
C THR A 54 -1.49 18.02 2.10
N PHE A 55 -1.03 17.74 0.88
CA PHE A 55 -0.66 16.41 0.42
C PHE A 55 0.86 16.19 0.39
N LEU A 56 1.63 17.25 0.19
CA LEU A 56 3.07 17.27 -0.04
C LEU A 56 3.49 16.36 -1.22
N PRO A 57 3.05 16.65 -2.45
CA PRO A 57 3.15 15.77 -3.61
C PRO A 57 4.59 15.38 -3.97
N ASP A 58 5.53 16.31 -3.87
CA ASP A 58 6.95 16.10 -4.21
C ASP A 58 7.79 15.48 -3.08
N LYS A 59 7.20 15.30 -1.90
CA LYS A 59 7.88 14.64 -0.79
C LYS A 59 8.08 13.15 -1.11
N ALA A 60 9.28 12.62 -0.81
CA ALA A 60 9.52 11.19 -0.89
C ALA A 60 8.53 10.43 0.03
N ILE A 61 7.87 9.41 -0.52
CA ILE A 61 6.96 8.58 0.26
C ILE A 61 7.75 7.73 1.26
N THR A 62 7.23 7.62 2.47
CA THR A 62 7.80 6.74 3.49
C THR A 62 7.34 5.29 3.28
N ARG A 63 8.08 4.32 3.85
CA ARG A 63 7.66 2.91 3.87
C ARG A 63 6.26 2.75 4.46
N ALA A 64 5.98 3.40 5.57
CA ALA A 64 4.69 3.34 6.23
C ALA A 64 3.54 3.84 5.33
N GLU A 65 3.72 4.99 4.68
CA GLU A 65 2.74 5.55 3.75
C GLU A 65 2.53 4.66 2.53
N ALA A 66 3.60 4.11 1.95
CA ALA A 66 3.53 3.24 0.79
C ALA A 66 2.79 1.93 1.11
N VAL A 67 3.14 1.29 2.21
CA VAL A 67 2.52 0.04 2.66
C VAL A 67 1.03 0.24 2.96
N THR A 68 0.67 1.30 3.67
CA THR A 68 -0.73 1.61 3.99
C THR A 68 -1.54 1.82 2.70
N LEU A 69 -0.99 2.54 1.72
CA LEU A 69 -1.65 2.71 0.43
C LEU A 69 -1.86 1.38 -0.27
N VAL A 70 -0.84 0.52 -0.36
CA VAL A 70 -0.95 -0.80 -1.00
C VAL A 70 -2.03 -1.65 -0.32
N ASN A 71 -2.04 -1.71 1.01
CA ASN A 71 -3.08 -2.44 1.75
C ASN A 71 -4.48 -1.90 1.44
N ASN A 72 -4.63 -0.57 1.38
CA ASN A 72 -5.91 0.06 1.03
C ASN A 72 -6.37 -0.31 -0.40
N VAL A 73 -5.47 -0.28 -1.38
CA VAL A 73 -5.75 -0.70 -2.76
C VAL A 73 -6.18 -2.17 -2.83
N LEU A 74 -5.50 -3.04 -2.08
CA LEU A 74 -5.79 -4.48 -2.00
C LEU A 74 -6.95 -4.80 -1.06
N GLN A 75 -7.51 -3.80 -0.39
CA GLN A 75 -8.57 -3.93 0.62
C GLN A 75 -8.17 -4.82 1.82
N ARG A 76 -6.86 -4.89 2.12
CA ARG A 76 -6.32 -5.62 3.26
C ARG A 76 -6.43 -4.77 4.52
N LYS A 77 -7.15 -5.28 5.51
CA LYS A 77 -7.44 -4.58 6.76
C LYS A 77 -7.28 -5.55 7.93
N PRO A 78 -6.08 -5.67 8.50
CA PRO A 78 -5.86 -6.51 9.65
C PRO A 78 -6.63 -6.01 10.87
N ASP A 79 -7.05 -6.93 11.71
CA ASP A 79 -7.59 -6.63 13.03
C ASP A 79 -6.44 -6.59 14.04
N ALA A 80 -6.23 -5.44 14.67
CA ALA A 80 -5.17 -5.24 15.67
C ALA A 80 -5.17 -6.28 16.78
N ASP A 81 -6.37 -6.67 17.23
CA ASP A 81 -6.56 -7.63 18.34
C ASP A 81 -6.32 -9.08 17.89
N HIS A 82 -6.21 -9.32 16.60
CA HIS A 82 -6.05 -10.66 16.01
C HIS A 82 -4.75 -10.84 15.20
N LEU A 83 -3.79 -9.96 15.41
CA LEU A 83 -2.41 -10.18 14.95
C LEU A 83 -1.78 -11.30 15.81
N LEU A 84 -1.02 -12.19 15.17
CA LEU A 84 -0.42 -13.34 15.88
C LEU A 84 0.87 -12.93 16.60
N ASP A 85 1.01 -13.29 17.86
CA ASP A 85 2.17 -12.94 18.70
C ASP A 85 3.52 -13.41 18.12
N SER A 86 3.50 -14.52 17.37
CA SER A 86 4.67 -15.12 16.73
C SER A 86 5.09 -14.42 15.43
N MET A 87 4.38 -13.36 15.00
CA MET A 87 4.73 -12.59 13.82
C MET A 87 6.12 -11.96 13.92
N ILE A 88 6.75 -11.70 12.76
CA ILE A 88 8.01 -10.97 12.68
C ILE A 88 7.76 -9.52 13.06
N LYS A 89 8.52 -9.01 14.03
CA LYS A 89 8.50 -7.61 14.46
C LYS A 89 9.74 -6.90 13.92
N TRP A 90 9.53 -5.76 13.29
CA TRP A 90 10.60 -5.02 12.63
C TRP A 90 11.12 -3.89 13.53
N PRO A 91 12.44 -3.61 13.54
CA PRO A 91 13.01 -2.56 14.38
C PRO A 91 12.41 -1.17 14.14
N ASP A 92 11.94 -0.90 12.93
CA ASP A 92 11.31 0.36 12.54
C ASP A 92 9.78 0.37 12.76
N ASN A 93 9.21 -0.70 13.33
CA ASN A 93 7.78 -0.87 13.59
C ASN A 93 7.52 -1.47 14.97
N MET A 94 8.16 -0.94 16.01
CA MET A 94 8.03 -1.44 17.40
C MET A 94 6.95 -0.71 18.21
N ASP A 95 6.54 0.48 17.76
CA ASP A 95 5.47 1.25 18.40
C ASP A 95 4.10 0.75 17.95
N THR A 96 3.47 -0.05 18.79
CA THR A 96 2.14 -0.64 18.53
C THR A 96 1.02 0.40 18.48
N SER A 97 1.24 1.62 18.96
CA SER A 97 0.30 2.74 18.88
C SER A 97 0.43 3.57 17.60
N ALA A 98 1.46 3.31 16.79
CA ALA A 98 1.67 4.03 15.55
C ALA A 98 0.55 3.70 14.55
N TRP A 99 0.03 4.71 13.88
CA TRP A 99 -1.08 4.60 12.91
C TRP A 99 -0.81 3.64 11.75
N TYR A 100 0.43 3.28 11.52
CA TYR A 100 0.88 2.37 10.45
C TYR A 100 1.27 0.99 10.94
N TYR A 101 1.22 0.74 12.27
CA TYR A 101 1.74 -0.49 12.87
C TYR A 101 1.14 -1.73 12.22
N GLU A 102 -0.18 -1.83 12.21
CA GLU A 102 -0.92 -2.97 11.67
C GLU A 102 -0.68 -3.12 10.16
N ALA A 103 -0.66 -2.00 9.42
CA ALA A 103 -0.44 -2.03 7.98
C ALA A 103 0.94 -2.59 7.61
N ILE A 104 1.99 -2.28 8.38
CA ILE A 104 3.31 -2.85 8.15
C ILE A 104 3.34 -4.34 8.51
N GLN A 105 2.71 -4.75 9.60
CA GLN A 105 2.63 -6.18 9.96
C GLN A 105 1.89 -6.96 8.88
N GLU A 106 0.75 -6.46 8.41
CA GLU A 106 -0.05 -7.05 7.33
C GLU A 106 0.77 -7.30 6.06
N ALA A 107 1.50 -6.29 5.61
CA ALA A 107 2.23 -6.37 4.36
C ALA A 107 3.54 -7.17 4.42
N THR A 108 4.04 -7.48 5.62
CA THR A 108 5.39 -8.03 5.79
C THR A 108 5.44 -9.38 6.48
N ASN A 109 4.31 -9.90 6.94
CA ASN A 109 4.19 -11.25 7.44
C ASN A 109 3.28 -12.07 6.51
N SER A 110 3.78 -13.18 6.00
CA SER A 110 2.95 -14.12 5.23
C SER A 110 2.03 -14.87 6.19
N HIS A 111 0.72 -14.83 5.92
CA HIS A 111 -0.28 -15.40 6.81
C HIS A 111 -1.54 -15.84 6.06
N ASP A 112 -2.29 -16.74 6.66
CA ASP A 112 -3.67 -17.00 6.32
C ASP A 112 -4.60 -16.17 7.21
N TYR A 113 -5.78 -15.83 6.69
CA TYR A 113 -6.77 -15.06 7.41
C TYR A 113 -8.20 -15.49 7.08
N ASP A 114 -9.11 -15.22 8.00
CA ASP A 114 -10.55 -15.36 7.81
C ASP A 114 -11.23 -13.98 7.81
N LEU A 115 -12.26 -13.85 6.98
CA LEU A 115 -13.23 -12.77 7.04
C LEU A 115 -14.52 -13.33 7.60
N PHE A 116 -14.81 -13.05 8.85
CA PHE A 116 -16.11 -13.41 9.44
C PHE A 116 -17.24 -12.61 8.78
N ASP A 117 -18.42 -13.21 8.69
CA ASP A 117 -19.58 -12.64 8.02
C ASP A 117 -19.90 -11.25 8.60
N GLY A 118 -19.83 -10.22 7.76
CA GLY A 118 -20.00 -8.83 8.16
C GLY A 118 -18.77 -8.15 8.81
N ALA A 119 -17.65 -8.83 8.96
CA ALA A 119 -16.42 -8.23 9.47
C ALA A 119 -15.79 -7.31 8.43
N ALA A 120 -15.39 -6.10 8.87
CA ALA A 120 -14.64 -5.16 8.06
C ALA A 120 -13.12 -5.43 8.08
N TYR A 121 -12.67 -6.34 8.96
CA TYR A 121 -11.26 -6.60 9.27
C TYR A 121 -10.94 -8.09 9.17
N GLU A 122 -9.69 -8.38 8.82
CA GLU A 122 -9.13 -9.71 8.70
C GLU A 122 -8.64 -10.22 10.05
N THR A 123 -9.03 -11.44 10.39
CA THR A 123 -8.50 -12.16 11.56
C THR A 123 -7.42 -13.12 11.08
N TRP A 124 -6.18 -12.93 11.51
CA TRP A 124 -5.09 -13.85 11.18
C TRP A 124 -5.27 -15.20 11.84
N THR A 125 -5.16 -16.26 11.06
CA THR A 125 -5.37 -17.63 11.54
C THR A 125 -4.08 -18.42 11.68
N SER A 126 -3.12 -18.21 10.79
CA SER A 126 -1.81 -18.86 10.86
C SER A 126 -0.73 -18.01 10.16
N LEU A 127 0.52 -18.11 10.63
CA LEU A 127 1.66 -17.59 9.89
C LEU A 127 2.14 -18.64 8.88
N LEU A 128 2.48 -18.16 7.69
CA LEU A 128 3.09 -18.96 6.64
C LEU A 128 4.61 -18.75 6.64
N GLU A 129 5.34 -19.72 6.10
CA GLU A 129 6.77 -19.54 5.86
C GLU A 129 7.02 -18.37 4.90
N ASN A 130 8.03 -17.57 5.20
CA ASN A 130 8.45 -16.51 4.30
C ASN A 130 8.98 -17.12 3.00
N ARG A 131 8.42 -16.68 1.89
CA ARG A 131 8.87 -17.10 0.56
C ARG A 131 10.26 -16.52 0.28
N ASP A 132 11.13 -17.32 -0.31
CA ASP A 132 12.36 -16.80 -0.90
C ASP A 132 12.05 -16.10 -2.23
N TRP A 133 11.71 -14.81 -2.10
CA TRP A 133 11.35 -13.98 -3.25
C TRP A 133 12.47 -13.87 -4.28
N ALA A 134 13.74 -13.90 -3.86
CA ALA A 134 14.88 -13.83 -4.76
C ALA A 134 15.00 -15.11 -5.60
N ALA A 135 14.75 -16.27 -5.00
CA ALA A 135 14.68 -17.54 -5.74
C ALA A 135 13.51 -17.56 -6.72
N LEU A 136 12.31 -17.14 -6.28
CA LEU A 136 11.11 -17.07 -7.12
C LEU A 136 11.29 -16.11 -8.31
N GLU A 137 11.87 -14.94 -8.10
CA GLU A 137 12.17 -13.98 -9.17
C GLU A 137 13.15 -14.57 -10.19
N LYS A 138 14.22 -15.20 -9.70
CA LYS A 138 15.22 -15.87 -10.56
C LYS A 138 14.60 -16.98 -11.40
N ASP A 139 13.75 -17.80 -10.79
CA ASP A 139 13.06 -18.89 -11.49
C ASP A 139 12.08 -18.34 -12.52
N TRP A 140 11.33 -17.29 -12.20
CA TRP A 140 10.44 -16.62 -13.13
C TRP A 140 11.19 -16.02 -14.32
N VAL A 141 12.28 -15.28 -14.05
CA VAL A 141 13.14 -14.69 -15.10
C VAL A 141 13.71 -15.79 -16.01
N ASN A 142 14.19 -16.90 -15.44
CA ASN A 142 14.72 -18.01 -16.23
C ASN A 142 13.64 -18.69 -17.10
N ALA A 143 12.44 -18.87 -16.57
CA ALA A 143 11.31 -19.47 -17.28
C ALA A 143 10.79 -18.60 -18.43
N HIS A 144 10.89 -17.25 -18.28
CA HIS A 144 10.38 -16.28 -19.26
C HIS A 144 11.51 -15.63 -20.10
N ARG A 145 12.73 -16.12 -19.98
CA ARG A 145 13.87 -15.73 -20.81
C ARG A 145 13.70 -16.34 -22.20
N THR A 146 12.73 -15.84 -22.98
CA THR A 146 12.67 -16.14 -24.40
C THR A 146 13.93 -15.59 -25.04
N GLY A 147 14.69 -16.46 -25.69
CA GLY A 147 15.89 -16.09 -26.40
C GLY A 147 15.61 -15.00 -27.43
N GLY A 148 15.85 -13.76 -27.05
CA GLY A 148 15.99 -12.67 -27.98
C GLY A 148 17.37 -12.79 -28.59
N GLU A 149 17.53 -13.54 -29.67
CA GLU A 149 18.60 -13.25 -30.61
C GLU A 149 18.33 -11.86 -31.17
N VAL A 150 19.08 -10.91 -30.69
CA VAL A 150 19.22 -9.61 -31.35
C VAL A 150 20.08 -9.84 -32.57
N MET A 151 19.46 -9.92 -33.74
CA MET A 151 20.17 -9.78 -35.01
C MET A 151 20.53 -8.33 -35.27
#